data_d9d7d7b0937f9111fe409a6ecc2aa693
#
_entry.id   d9d7d7b0937f9111fe409a6ecc2aa693
#
_cell.length_a   1.000
_cell.length_b   1.000
_cell.length_c   1.000
_cell.angle_alpha   90.00
_cell.angle_beta   90.00
_cell.angle_gamma   90.00
#
_symmetry.space_group_name_H-M   'P 1'
#
loop_
_entity.id
_entity.type
_entity.pdbx_description
1 polymer ?
#
loop_
_entity_poly.entity_id
_entity_poly.type
_entity_poly.pdbx_seq_one_letter_code
_entity_poly.pdbx_strand_id
1 'polypeptide(L)'
;MKILVAGATGSIGLHVVNTAIEMGHHPVALVRNKHKVKWLPRGTDVFYGDVSMPETLTDLPKDIAAVIFTLGSDGQGRIGARAIDYGGVRNILHIFKDTPVCISLMTTIGVTERLSTWNQRTEVHDWKRRAERLVRASGHPYTIVRPGWFDYNKDDEHRIVMLQGDRRHTGTPEDGVISREQIARVLVSALSNDAAKNKTFELVAERGEAQQDLTPLFAALWTDHRQKNDGILDMDNMPLSEEPECIIHELNCIPAKLKT
;
A
#
# COMPACT_ATOMS: atom_id res chain seq x y z
N MET A 1 -1.14 12.69 -13.67
CA MET A 1 -1.02 13.14 -12.27
C MET A 1 0.44 13.10 -11.85
N LYS A 2 0.84 13.94 -10.88
CA LYS A 2 2.13 13.82 -10.20
C LYS A 2 1.97 12.86 -9.02
N ILE A 3 2.73 11.76 -9.02
CA ILE A 3 2.56 10.64 -8.09
C ILE A 3 3.85 10.44 -7.28
N LEU A 4 3.76 10.58 -5.95
CA LEU A 4 4.86 10.19 -5.07
C LEU A 4 4.89 8.66 -4.92
N VAL A 5 6.03 8.05 -5.18
CA VAL A 5 6.22 6.60 -4.97
C VAL A 5 7.18 6.38 -3.81
N ALA A 6 6.63 6.01 -2.66
CA ALA A 6 7.39 5.61 -1.48
C ALA A 6 7.78 4.13 -1.60
N GLY A 7 9.08 3.86 -1.64
CA GLY A 7 9.63 2.54 -1.97
C GLY A 7 9.99 2.37 -3.44
N ALA A 8 10.10 3.46 -4.19
CA ALA A 8 10.30 3.50 -5.65
C ALA A 8 11.48 2.65 -6.18
N THR A 9 12.51 2.44 -5.37
CA THR A 9 13.70 1.63 -5.76
C THR A 9 13.65 0.19 -5.25
N GLY A 10 12.52 -0.22 -4.69
CA GLY A 10 12.24 -1.62 -4.33
C GLY A 10 11.76 -2.44 -5.53
N SER A 11 11.62 -3.76 -5.34
CA SER A 11 11.26 -4.68 -6.43
C SER A 11 9.88 -4.38 -7.05
N ILE A 12 8.89 -4.00 -6.24
CA ILE A 12 7.57 -3.54 -6.75
C ILE A 12 7.64 -2.09 -7.19
N GLY A 13 8.34 -1.23 -6.42
CA GLY A 13 8.39 0.20 -6.68
C GLY A 13 8.92 0.56 -8.07
N LEU A 14 9.90 -0.19 -8.57
CA LEU A 14 10.44 -0.01 -9.93
C LEU A 14 9.36 -0.28 -11.00
N HIS A 15 8.55 -1.32 -10.84
CA HIS A 15 7.42 -1.60 -11.74
C HIS A 15 6.35 -0.50 -11.63
N VAL A 16 6.07 -0.02 -10.41
CA VAL A 16 5.11 1.08 -10.20
C VAL A 16 5.56 2.35 -10.92
N VAL A 17 6.84 2.73 -10.81
CA VAL A 17 7.39 3.91 -11.50
C VAL A 17 7.26 3.75 -13.01
N ASN A 18 7.62 2.59 -13.55
CA ASN A 18 7.50 2.27 -14.98
C ASN A 18 6.03 2.38 -15.45
N THR A 19 5.15 1.65 -14.79
CA THR A 19 3.72 1.63 -15.12
C THR A 19 3.09 3.04 -15.03
N ALA A 20 3.50 3.85 -14.04
CA ALA A 20 3.03 5.22 -13.93
C ALA A 20 3.42 6.06 -15.16
N ILE A 21 4.65 5.92 -15.67
CA ILE A 21 5.10 6.60 -16.90
C ILE A 21 4.29 6.10 -18.12
N GLU A 22 4.15 4.79 -18.27
CA GLU A 22 3.41 4.16 -19.38
C GLU A 22 1.93 4.60 -19.42
N MET A 23 1.34 4.85 -18.24
CA MET A 23 -0.03 5.36 -18.11
C MET A 23 -0.13 6.89 -18.19
N GLY A 24 0.96 7.61 -18.55
CA GLY A 24 0.98 9.05 -18.75
C GLY A 24 0.97 9.87 -17.46
N HIS A 25 1.46 9.30 -16.36
CA HIS A 25 1.64 10.00 -15.09
C HIS A 25 3.10 10.48 -14.93
N HIS A 26 3.33 11.36 -13.94
CA HIS A 26 4.64 11.91 -13.60
C HIS A 26 5.08 11.38 -12.22
N PRO A 27 5.85 10.27 -12.15
CA PRO A 27 6.29 9.73 -10.89
C PRO A 27 7.41 10.57 -10.28
N VAL A 28 7.32 10.78 -8.96
CA VAL A 28 8.37 11.31 -8.09
C VAL A 28 8.84 10.16 -7.21
N ALA A 29 10.01 9.65 -7.47
CA ALA A 29 10.61 8.57 -6.70
C ALA A 29 11.17 9.09 -5.37
N LEU A 30 10.64 8.66 -4.24
CA LEU A 30 11.25 8.89 -2.93
C LEU A 30 12.40 7.89 -2.74
N VAL A 31 13.62 8.41 -2.65
CA VAL A 31 14.84 7.62 -2.67
C VAL A 31 15.72 7.91 -1.46
N ARG A 32 16.01 6.88 -0.66
CA ARG A 32 16.95 6.95 0.45
C ARG A 32 18.40 6.76 0.00
N ASN A 33 18.62 5.77 -0.85
CA ASN A 33 19.96 5.41 -1.32
C ASN A 33 20.22 5.95 -2.74
N LYS A 34 21.06 6.99 -2.85
CA LYS A 34 21.40 7.66 -4.11
C LYS A 34 21.94 6.72 -5.18
N HIS A 35 22.63 5.63 -4.79
CA HIS A 35 23.16 4.65 -5.74
C HIS A 35 22.09 3.85 -6.47
N LYS A 36 20.86 3.78 -5.94
CA LYS A 36 19.72 3.08 -6.55
C LYS A 36 19.01 3.90 -7.64
N VAL A 37 19.27 5.19 -7.75
CA VAL A 37 18.66 6.08 -8.77
C VAL A 37 18.93 5.60 -10.20
N LYS A 38 20.08 4.98 -10.44
CA LYS A 38 20.45 4.42 -11.76
C LYS A 38 19.50 3.34 -12.28
N TRP A 39 18.66 2.76 -11.43
CA TRP A 39 17.67 1.75 -11.80
C TRP A 39 16.31 2.34 -12.18
N LEU A 40 16.09 3.63 -11.86
CA LEU A 40 14.84 4.30 -12.20
C LEU A 40 14.76 4.56 -13.72
N PRO A 41 13.54 4.43 -14.31
CA PRO A 41 13.33 4.78 -15.71
C PRO A 41 13.63 6.26 -15.98
N ARG A 42 13.96 6.58 -17.24
CA ARG A 42 14.07 7.97 -17.68
C ARG A 42 12.74 8.69 -17.55
N GLY A 43 12.77 9.95 -17.15
CA GLY A 43 11.54 10.75 -16.92
C GLY A 43 10.96 10.61 -15.52
N THR A 44 11.68 9.93 -14.60
CA THR A 44 11.33 9.89 -13.18
C THR A 44 11.97 11.07 -12.46
N ASP A 45 11.15 11.89 -11.79
CA ASP A 45 11.66 12.88 -10.83
C ASP A 45 12.16 12.17 -9.57
N VAL A 46 13.21 12.68 -8.94
CA VAL A 46 13.80 12.07 -7.73
C VAL A 46 13.73 13.06 -6.58
N PHE A 47 13.15 12.59 -5.47
CA PHE A 47 13.22 13.27 -4.19
C PHE A 47 14.07 12.44 -3.22
N TYR A 48 15.06 13.06 -2.59
CA TYR A 48 15.94 12.37 -1.63
C TYR A 48 15.38 12.55 -0.21
N GLY A 49 15.03 11.42 0.41
CA GLY A 49 14.51 11.38 1.77
C GLY A 49 14.40 9.95 2.29
N ASP A 50 14.27 9.81 3.60
CA ASP A 50 14.04 8.54 4.29
C ASP A 50 12.67 8.57 4.97
N VAL A 51 11.79 7.62 4.64
CA VAL A 51 10.44 7.55 5.22
C VAL A 51 10.45 7.41 6.74
N SER A 52 11.51 6.88 7.33
CA SER A 52 11.68 6.75 8.78
C SER A 52 12.19 8.02 9.46
N MET A 53 12.59 9.05 8.69
CA MET A 53 13.16 10.31 9.16
C MET A 53 12.32 11.50 8.65
N PRO A 54 11.27 11.91 9.40
CA PRO A 54 10.28 12.91 8.94
C PRO A 54 10.93 14.24 8.52
N GLU A 55 12.01 14.63 9.17
CA GLU A 55 12.76 15.86 8.87
C GLU A 55 13.33 15.88 7.44
N THR A 56 13.55 14.72 6.84
CA THR A 56 14.05 14.61 5.45
C THR A 56 12.93 14.72 4.41
N LEU A 57 11.67 14.77 4.85
CA LEU A 57 10.48 14.78 3.99
C LEU A 57 9.81 16.16 3.91
N THR A 58 10.28 17.15 4.66
CA THR A 58 9.63 18.47 4.80
C THR A 58 9.49 19.23 3.47
N ASP A 59 10.44 19.03 2.57
CA ASP A 59 10.50 19.69 1.26
C ASP A 59 9.84 18.90 0.13
N LEU A 60 9.05 17.86 0.46
CA LEU A 60 8.27 17.14 -0.53
C LEU A 60 7.40 18.10 -1.37
N PRO A 61 7.34 17.93 -2.71
CA PRO A 61 6.56 18.78 -3.57
C PRO A 61 5.08 18.81 -3.15
N LYS A 62 4.53 20.02 -3.01
CA LYS A 62 3.12 20.20 -2.59
C LYS A 62 2.09 19.96 -3.71
N ASP A 63 2.55 19.83 -4.94
CA ASP A 63 1.73 19.54 -6.13
C ASP A 63 1.57 18.04 -6.40
N ILE A 64 1.95 17.19 -5.45
CA ILE A 64 1.65 15.76 -5.47
C ILE A 64 0.13 15.58 -5.41
N ALA A 65 -0.42 14.85 -6.39
CA ALA A 65 -1.85 14.52 -6.46
C ALA A 65 -2.18 13.13 -5.90
N ALA A 66 -1.18 12.24 -5.85
CA ALA A 66 -1.36 10.88 -5.34
C ALA A 66 -0.08 10.33 -4.72
N VAL A 67 -0.26 9.36 -3.80
CA VAL A 67 0.85 8.64 -3.15
C VAL A 67 0.65 7.15 -3.31
N ILE A 68 1.68 6.45 -3.80
CA ILE A 68 1.74 4.98 -3.79
C ILE A 68 2.78 4.54 -2.78
N PHE A 69 2.36 3.66 -1.86
CA PHE A 69 3.24 3.04 -0.88
C PHE A 69 3.54 1.61 -1.29
N THR A 70 4.82 1.31 -1.53
CA THR A 70 5.35 -0.05 -1.75
C THR A 70 6.47 -0.35 -0.76
N LEU A 71 6.27 0.12 0.48
CA LEU A 71 7.23 -0.02 1.56
C LEU A 71 7.31 -1.46 2.08
N GLY A 72 8.50 -1.87 2.47
CA GLY A 72 8.76 -3.14 3.11
C GLY A 72 10.04 -3.07 3.94
N SER A 73 9.98 -3.58 5.16
CA SER A 73 11.09 -3.56 6.11
C SER A 73 12.09 -4.70 5.93
N ASP A 74 11.85 -5.61 4.99
CA ASP A 74 12.66 -6.76 4.58
C ASP A 74 13.80 -7.17 5.55
N GLY A 75 13.51 -8.14 6.43
CA GLY A 75 14.50 -8.72 7.33
C GLY A 75 14.93 -7.85 8.52
N GLN A 76 14.42 -6.63 8.68
CA GLN A 76 14.76 -5.74 9.80
C GLN A 76 13.93 -6.02 11.08
N GLY A 77 13.11 -7.08 11.08
CA GLY A 77 12.31 -7.51 12.22
C GLY A 77 11.33 -6.44 12.71
N ARG A 78 10.99 -6.50 14.00
CA ARG A 78 9.99 -5.62 14.64
C ARG A 78 10.32 -4.14 14.53
N ILE A 79 11.59 -3.79 14.66
CA ILE A 79 12.04 -2.38 14.59
C ILE A 79 11.80 -1.82 13.18
N GLY A 80 12.20 -2.56 12.15
CA GLY A 80 11.96 -2.16 10.78
C GLY A 80 10.49 -2.12 10.42
N ALA A 81 9.71 -3.12 10.85
CA ALA A 81 8.26 -3.15 10.64
C ALA A 81 7.58 -1.91 11.21
N ARG A 82 7.89 -1.54 12.46
CA ARG A 82 7.37 -0.32 13.09
C ARG A 82 7.84 0.95 12.39
N ALA A 83 9.13 1.05 12.06
CA ALA A 83 9.71 2.28 11.52
C ALA A 83 9.35 2.53 10.05
N ILE A 84 9.29 1.48 9.23
CA ILE A 84 9.14 1.57 7.78
C ILE A 84 7.72 1.25 7.35
N ASP A 85 7.18 0.05 7.70
CA ASP A 85 5.86 -0.37 7.24
C ASP A 85 4.74 0.50 7.82
N TYR A 86 4.89 0.95 9.07
CA TYR A 86 3.95 1.83 9.75
C TYR A 86 4.42 3.29 9.77
N GLY A 87 5.60 3.55 10.32
CA GLY A 87 6.13 4.90 10.52
C GLY A 87 6.32 5.65 9.21
N GLY A 88 6.75 4.97 8.15
CA GLY A 88 6.87 5.56 6.82
C GLY A 88 5.54 6.04 6.26
N VAL A 89 4.47 5.25 6.42
CA VAL A 89 3.11 5.64 6.02
C VAL A 89 2.64 6.82 6.85
N ARG A 90 2.75 6.74 8.18
CA ARG A 90 2.40 7.83 9.11
C ARG A 90 3.07 9.15 8.75
N ASN A 91 4.38 9.14 8.54
CA ASN A 91 5.15 10.34 8.28
C ASN A 91 4.73 11.04 6.99
N ILE A 92 4.49 10.28 5.92
CA ILE A 92 4.00 10.83 4.65
C ILE A 92 2.57 11.35 4.78
N LEU A 93 1.68 10.64 5.49
CA LEU A 93 0.32 11.13 5.75
C LEU A 93 0.32 12.46 6.51
N HIS A 94 1.25 12.66 7.46
CA HIS A 94 1.39 13.94 8.15
C HIS A 94 1.82 15.08 7.23
N ILE A 95 2.68 14.83 6.24
CA ILE A 95 3.09 15.84 5.24
C ILE A 95 1.89 16.29 4.39
N PHE A 96 1.00 15.37 4.03
CA PHE A 96 -0.16 15.65 3.18
C PHE A 96 -1.46 15.90 3.95
N LYS A 97 -1.39 16.06 5.29
CA LYS A 97 -2.58 16.20 6.15
C LYS A 97 -3.55 17.30 5.69
N ASP A 98 -3.03 18.41 5.15
CA ASP A 98 -3.83 19.56 4.71
C ASP A 98 -3.87 19.68 3.16
N THR A 99 -3.38 18.65 2.45
CA THR A 99 -3.32 18.63 0.98
C THR A 99 -4.07 17.37 0.48
N PRO A 100 -5.12 17.51 -0.33
CA PRO A 100 -5.86 16.35 -0.83
C PRO A 100 -4.98 15.50 -1.77
N VAL A 101 -4.81 14.24 -1.44
CA VAL A 101 -4.10 13.26 -2.27
C VAL A 101 -4.88 11.95 -2.35
N CYS A 102 -4.79 11.24 -3.47
CA CYS A 102 -5.28 9.87 -3.56
C CYS A 102 -4.20 8.90 -3.06
N ILE A 103 -4.57 7.87 -2.32
CA ILE A 103 -3.61 6.92 -1.73
C ILE A 103 -3.80 5.54 -2.32
N SER A 104 -2.71 4.90 -2.74
CA SER A 104 -2.67 3.47 -3.03
C SER A 104 -1.63 2.82 -2.11
N LEU A 105 -2.09 2.01 -1.16
CA LEU A 105 -1.24 1.35 -0.17
C LEU A 105 -1.11 -0.14 -0.49
N MET A 106 0.11 -0.61 -0.65
CA MET A 106 0.40 -2.04 -0.72
C MET A 106 0.78 -2.59 0.65
N THR A 107 0.10 -3.64 1.08
CA THR A 107 0.44 -4.40 2.28
C THR A 107 0.74 -5.87 1.93
N THR A 108 -0.01 -6.83 2.39
CA THR A 108 0.19 -8.25 2.09
C THR A 108 -1.07 -9.07 2.36
N ILE A 109 -1.30 -10.12 1.60
CA ILE A 109 -2.26 -11.17 1.95
C ILE A 109 -1.87 -11.79 3.31
N GLY A 110 -2.84 -12.23 4.09
CA GLY A 110 -2.63 -12.78 5.42
C GLY A 110 -2.31 -11.74 6.50
N VAL A 111 -2.51 -10.43 6.20
CA VAL A 111 -2.22 -9.35 7.16
C VAL A 111 -3.04 -9.45 8.45
N THR A 112 -4.17 -10.16 8.42
CA THR A 112 -5.00 -10.41 9.61
C THR A 112 -4.58 -11.66 10.39
N GLU A 113 -3.65 -12.49 9.86
CA GLU A 113 -3.10 -13.66 10.53
C GLU A 113 -2.03 -13.26 11.55
N ARG A 114 -2.47 -12.90 12.75
CA ARG A 114 -1.61 -12.42 13.84
C ARG A 114 -0.84 -13.53 14.53
N LEU A 115 -1.38 -14.76 14.52
CA LEU A 115 -0.85 -15.87 15.29
C LEU A 115 0.20 -16.71 14.54
N SER A 116 0.46 -16.40 13.27
CA SER A 116 1.54 -17.07 12.54
C SER A 116 2.88 -16.88 13.25
N THR A 117 3.69 -17.93 13.27
CA THR A 117 5.04 -17.92 13.89
C THR A 117 5.89 -16.78 13.33
N TRP A 118 5.73 -16.49 12.03
CA TRP A 118 6.45 -15.41 11.40
C TRP A 118 6.03 -14.03 11.94
N ASN A 119 4.71 -13.76 12.05
CA ASN A 119 4.23 -12.49 12.60
C ASN A 119 4.56 -12.33 14.09
N GLN A 120 4.48 -13.39 14.89
CA GLN A 120 4.89 -13.35 16.31
C GLN A 120 6.36 -12.94 16.48
N ARG A 121 7.23 -13.29 15.53
CA ARG A 121 8.65 -12.93 15.54
C ARG A 121 8.93 -11.54 15.01
N THR A 122 8.20 -11.10 13.98
CA THR A 122 8.52 -9.90 13.20
C THR A 122 7.56 -8.75 13.38
N GLU A 123 6.31 -9.02 13.80
CA GLU A 123 5.19 -8.08 13.90
C GLU A 123 4.85 -7.36 12.59
N VAL A 124 5.32 -7.86 11.44
CA VAL A 124 5.15 -7.18 10.14
C VAL A 124 3.67 -7.08 9.76
N HIS A 125 2.87 -8.14 9.98
CA HIS A 125 1.43 -8.09 9.71
C HIS A 125 0.72 -7.07 10.60
N ASP A 126 1.02 -7.08 11.90
CA ASP A 126 0.43 -6.14 12.86
C ASP A 126 0.76 -4.68 12.49
N TRP A 127 2.01 -4.37 12.12
CA TRP A 127 2.41 -3.02 11.74
C TRP A 127 1.84 -2.59 10.39
N LYS A 128 1.74 -3.51 9.41
CA LYS A 128 1.06 -3.24 8.14
C LYS A 128 -0.44 -2.99 8.36
N ARG A 129 -1.12 -3.78 9.20
CA ARG A 129 -2.54 -3.57 9.52
C ARG A 129 -2.78 -2.23 10.22
N ARG A 130 -1.88 -1.80 11.13
CA ARG A 130 -1.90 -0.46 11.72
C ARG A 130 -1.72 0.64 10.67
N ALA A 131 -0.83 0.44 9.70
CA ALA A 131 -0.68 1.38 8.58
C ALA A 131 -1.96 1.49 7.72
N GLU A 132 -2.64 0.38 7.46
CA GLU A 132 -3.95 0.38 6.80
C GLU A 132 -4.97 1.21 7.59
N ARG A 133 -5.00 1.05 8.93
CA ARG A 133 -5.86 1.84 9.83
C ARG A 133 -5.58 3.33 9.74
N LEU A 134 -4.30 3.74 9.69
CA LEU A 134 -3.93 5.15 9.48
C LEU A 134 -4.44 5.69 8.16
N VAL A 135 -4.29 4.92 7.08
CA VAL A 135 -4.78 5.32 5.76
C VAL A 135 -6.30 5.49 5.76
N ARG A 136 -7.05 4.57 6.37
CA ARG A 136 -8.52 4.68 6.50
C ARG A 136 -8.92 5.88 7.34
N ALA A 137 -8.23 6.11 8.47
CA ALA A 137 -8.48 7.23 9.36
C ALA A 137 -8.08 8.58 8.76
N SER A 138 -7.18 8.61 7.78
CA SER A 138 -6.65 9.86 7.22
C SER A 138 -7.69 10.75 6.53
N GLY A 139 -8.81 10.17 6.07
CA GLY A 139 -9.85 10.89 5.34
C GLY A 139 -9.53 11.13 3.86
N HIS A 140 -8.35 10.76 3.38
CA HIS A 140 -8.04 10.77 1.95
C HIS A 140 -8.76 9.63 1.21
N PRO A 141 -9.12 9.81 -0.08
CA PRO A 141 -9.52 8.68 -0.92
C PRO A 141 -8.38 7.67 -0.99
N TYR A 142 -8.69 6.40 -0.79
CA TYR A 142 -7.66 5.36 -0.75
C TYR A 142 -8.08 4.07 -1.47
N THR A 143 -7.08 3.27 -1.81
CA THR A 143 -7.19 1.85 -2.15
C THR A 143 -6.09 1.09 -1.43
N ILE A 144 -6.46 0.03 -0.70
CA ILE A 144 -5.51 -0.84 0.00
C ILE A 144 -5.46 -2.18 -0.70
N VAL A 145 -4.28 -2.55 -1.16
CA VAL A 145 -4.03 -3.76 -1.94
C VAL A 145 -3.15 -4.71 -1.12
N ARG A 146 -3.63 -5.93 -0.93
CA ARG A 146 -2.96 -7.02 -0.20
C ARG A 146 -2.55 -8.09 -1.20
N PRO A 147 -1.40 -7.95 -1.88
CA PRO A 147 -0.99 -8.94 -2.88
C PRO A 147 -0.61 -10.27 -2.25
N GLY A 148 -0.83 -11.35 -3.01
CA GLY A 148 -0.32 -12.68 -2.74
C GLY A 148 1.19 -12.78 -2.97
N TRP A 149 1.70 -13.99 -3.12
CA TRP A 149 3.12 -14.27 -3.30
C TRP A 149 3.60 -13.84 -4.68
N PHE A 150 4.73 -13.10 -4.71
CA PHE A 150 5.22 -12.43 -5.92
C PHE A 150 5.92 -13.40 -6.89
N ASP A 151 5.50 -13.40 -8.14
CA ASP A 151 6.11 -14.13 -9.26
C ASP A 151 6.20 -15.66 -9.06
N TYR A 152 5.26 -16.24 -8.31
CA TYR A 152 5.07 -17.68 -8.20
C TYR A 152 3.96 -18.19 -9.14
N ASN A 153 3.30 -17.30 -9.89
CA ASN A 153 2.27 -17.65 -10.86
C ASN A 153 2.87 -18.39 -12.05
N LYS A 154 2.11 -19.33 -12.61
CA LYS A 154 2.46 -20.07 -13.82
C LYS A 154 2.25 -19.22 -15.05
N ASP A 155 2.76 -19.70 -16.19
CA ASP A 155 2.69 -19.00 -17.48
C ASP A 155 1.25 -18.79 -17.99
N ASP A 156 0.27 -19.51 -17.45
CA ASP A 156 -1.16 -19.37 -17.79
C ASP A 156 -2.00 -18.70 -16.69
N GLU A 157 -1.35 -18.21 -15.62
CA GLU A 157 -2.02 -17.58 -14.47
C GLU A 157 -1.87 -16.04 -14.51
N HIS A 158 -2.71 -15.39 -15.35
CA HIS A 158 -2.69 -13.94 -15.53
C HIS A 158 -4.03 -13.26 -15.20
N ARG A 159 -5.11 -14.03 -15.03
CA ARG A 159 -6.41 -13.48 -14.69
C ARG A 159 -6.41 -12.91 -13.28
N ILE A 160 -6.53 -11.60 -13.15
CA ILE A 160 -6.56 -10.90 -11.86
C ILE A 160 -7.86 -11.23 -11.12
N VAL A 161 -7.73 -11.58 -9.85
CA VAL A 161 -8.83 -11.81 -8.92
C VAL A 161 -8.63 -10.95 -7.68
N MET A 162 -9.67 -10.25 -7.28
CA MET A 162 -9.71 -9.42 -6.08
C MET A 162 -10.64 -10.07 -5.05
N LEU A 163 -10.11 -10.35 -3.87
CA LEU A 163 -10.81 -11.01 -2.77
C LEU A 163 -10.96 -10.06 -1.58
N GLN A 164 -11.86 -10.36 -0.66
CA GLN A 164 -12.03 -9.55 0.56
C GLN A 164 -12.21 -10.45 1.80
N GLY A 165 -11.71 -9.96 2.94
CA GLY A 165 -11.85 -10.60 4.24
C GLY A 165 -10.63 -11.40 4.67
N ASP A 166 -9.57 -11.39 3.88
CA ASP A 166 -8.24 -11.94 4.18
C ASP A 166 -8.30 -13.34 4.82
N ARG A 167 -8.90 -14.30 4.08
CA ARG A 167 -9.22 -15.64 4.61
C ARG A 167 -8.19 -16.73 4.26
N ARG A 168 -7.18 -16.41 3.48
CA ARG A 168 -6.15 -17.37 3.04
C ARG A 168 -4.90 -17.18 3.89
N HIS A 169 -4.59 -18.13 4.75
CA HIS A 169 -3.58 -18.01 5.81
C HIS A 169 -2.65 -19.23 5.90
N THR A 170 -2.34 -19.89 4.78
CA THR A 170 -1.41 -21.02 4.79
C THR A 170 0.03 -20.58 5.00
N GLY A 171 0.34 -19.32 4.69
CA GLY A 171 1.69 -18.77 4.71
C GLY A 171 2.56 -19.33 3.58
N THR A 172 1.95 -19.79 2.49
CA THR A 172 2.59 -20.36 1.31
C THR A 172 1.97 -19.79 0.04
N PRO A 173 2.56 -20.01 -1.15
CA PRO A 173 1.96 -19.60 -2.43
C PRO A 173 0.54 -20.14 -2.70
N GLU A 174 0.06 -21.10 -1.90
CA GLU A 174 -1.34 -21.57 -1.94
C GLU A 174 -2.34 -20.49 -1.53
N ASP A 175 -1.93 -19.48 -0.77
CA ASP A 175 -2.76 -18.32 -0.44
C ASP A 175 -3.11 -17.49 -1.68
N GLY A 176 -2.34 -17.65 -2.74
CA GLY A 176 -2.48 -16.98 -4.01
C GLY A 176 -1.17 -16.34 -4.48
N VAL A 177 -1.03 -16.24 -5.76
CA VAL A 177 0.18 -15.74 -6.44
C VAL A 177 -0.18 -14.56 -7.33
N ILE A 178 0.79 -13.70 -7.62
CA ILE A 178 0.59 -12.52 -8.48
C ILE A 178 1.95 -12.02 -8.99
N SER A 179 2.04 -11.55 -10.23
CA SER A 179 3.27 -10.94 -10.71
C SER A 179 3.45 -9.51 -10.20
N ARG A 180 4.71 -9.09 -10.02
CA ARG A 180 5.05 -7.73 -9.63
C ARG A 180 4.52 -6.67 -10.60
N GLU A 181 4.52 -7.00 -11.88
CA GLU A 181 3.96 -6.14 -12.92
C GLU A 181 2.45 -5.94 -12.76
N GLN A 182 1.71 -7.01 -12.48
CA GLN A 182 0.26 -6.93 -12.23
C GLN A 182 -0.06 -6.15 -10.95
N ILE A 183 0.73 -6.31 -9.89
CA ILE A 183 0.58 -5.50 -8.67
C ILE A 183 0.75 -4.01 -9.01
N ALA A 184 1.81 -3.65 -9.72
CA ALA A 184 2.06 -2.26 -10.11
C ALA A 184 0.92 -1.69 -10.95
N ARG A 185 0.42 -2.45 -11.92
CA ARG A 185 -0.72 -2.06 -12.75
C ARG A 185 -1.96 -1.78 -11.91
N VAL A 186 -2.28 -2.63 -10.94
CA VAL A 186 -3.46 -2.44 -10.06
C VAL A 186 -3.27 -1.21 -9.18
N LEU A 187 -2.09 -1.02 -8.56
CA LEU A 187 -1.80 0.13 -7.70
C LEU A 187 -1.91 1.46 -8.43
N VAL A 188 -1.41 1.55 -9.67
CA VAL A 188 -1.48 2.78 -10.47
C VAL A 188 -2.89 3.01 -11.00
N SER A 189 -3.55 1.97 -11.54
CA SER A 189 -4.92 2.07 -12.07
C SER A 189 -5.93 2.53 -11.01
N ALA A 190 -5.74 2.11 -9.76
CA ALA A 190 -6.64 2.47 -8.65
C ALA A 190 -6.68 3.97 -8.37
N LEU A 191 -5.61 4.72 -8.64
CA LEU A 191 -5.54 6.16 -8.36
C LEU A 191 -6.51 7.00 -9.20
N SER A 192 -6.82 6.57 -10.40
CA SER A 192 -7.69 7.28 -11.34
C SER A 192 -9.05 6.61 -11.53
N ASN A 193 -9.34 5.53 -10.79
CA ASN A 193 -10.57 4.77 -10.91
C ASN A 193 -11.49 5.00 -9.71
N ASP A 194 -12.61 5.68 -9.91
CA ASP A 194 -13.55 5.98 -8.83
C ASP A 194 -14.14 4.71 -8.19
N ALA A 195 -14.25 3.61 -8.92
CA ALA A 195 -14.72 2.33 -8.39
C ALA A 195 -13.72 1.68 -7.41
N ALA A 196 -12.46 2.12 -7.39
CA ALA A 196 -11.44 1.61 -6.47
C ALA A 196 -11.41 2.34 -5.10
N LYS A 197 -12.09 3.50 -5.00
CA LYS A 197 -12.01 4.35 -3.81
C LYS A 197 -12.56 3.69 -2.56
N ASN A 198 -11.83 3.83 -1.47
CA ASN A 198 -12.15 3.35 -0.13
C ASN A 198 -12.43 1.84 -0.09
N LYS A 199 -11.57 1.08 -0.74
CA LYS A 199 -11.65 -0.38 -0.80
C LYS A 199 -10.35 -1.03 -0.35
N THR A 200 -10.50 -2.15 0.35
CA THR A 200 -9.42 -3.05 0.77
C THR A 200 -9.69 -4.42 0.17
N PHE A 201 -8.68 -5.02 -0.46
CA PHE A 201 -8.81 -6.34 -1.08
C PHE A 201 -7.47 -7.07 -1.20
N GLU A 202 -7.54 -8.39 -1.17
CA GLU A 202 -6.44 -9.28 -1.52
C GLU A 202 -6.36 -9.38 -3.06
N LEU A 203 -5.14 -9.38 -3.58
CA LEU A 203 -4.86 -9.39 -5.01
C LEU A 203 -4.09 -10.64 -5.39
N VAL A 204 -4.70 -11.48 -6.23
CA VAL A 204 -4.09 -12.72 -6.72
C VAL A 204 -4.31 -12.87 -8.22
N ALA A 205 -3.55 -13.75 -8.86
CA ALA A 205 -3.75 -14.19 -10.24
C ALA A 205 -4.19 -15.65 -10.27
N GLU A 206 -5.10 -15.96 -11.17
CA GLU A 206 -5.58 -17.31 -11.45
C GLU A 206 -5.42 -17.61 -12.95
N ARG A 207 -5.67 -18.87 -13.32
CA ARG A 207 -5.59 -19.32 -14.72
C ARG A 207 -6.51 -18.48 -15.62
N GLY A 208 -5.98 -18.03 -16.74
CA GLY A 208 -6.66 -17.25 -17.76
C GLY A 208 -5.94 -15.95 -18.07
N GLU A 209 -6.42 -15.25 -19.10
CA GLU A 209 -5.84 -14.00 -19.60
C GLU A 209 -6.08 -12.82 -18.62
N ALA A 210 -5.13 -11.90 -18.60
CA ALA A 210 -5.25 -10.65 -17.83
C ALA A 210 -6.34 -9.75 -18.43
N GLN A 211 -7.22 -9.22 -17.57
CA GLN A 211 -8.24 -8.26 -17.99
C GLN A 211 -7.60 -6.93 -18.40
N GLN A 212 -8.06 -6.34 -19.49
CA GLN A 212 -7.60 -5.03 -19.95
C GLN A 212 -8.19 -3.90 -19.09
N ASP A 213 -9.48 -3.97 -18.78
CA ASP A 213 -10.18 -3.04 -17.88
C ASP A 213 -10.36 -3.66 -16.51
N LEU A 214 -9.86 -2.96 -15.48
CA LEU A 214 -9.99 -3.36 -14.07
C LEU A 214 -11.23 -2.76 -13.39
N THR A 215 -11.94 -1.84 -14.04
CA THR A 215 -13.11 -1.18 -13.46
C THR A 215 -14.19 -2.14 -12.99
N PRO A 216 -14.57 -3.20 -13.74
CA PRO A 216 -15.55 -4.18 -13.28
C PRO A 216 -15.09 -4.93 -12.02
N LEU A 217 -13.77 -5.20 -11.87
CA LEU A 217 -13.23 -5.87 -10.69
C LEU A 217 -13.32 -4.96 -9.46
N PHE A 218 -12.92 -3.69 -9.60
CA PHE A 218 -13.08 -2.72 -8.52
C PHE A 218 -14.55 -2.51 -8.15
N ALA A 219 -15.44 -2.41 -9.12
CA ALA A 219 -16.87 -2.18 -8.89
C ALA A 219 -17.54 -3.33 -8.12
N ALA A 220 -17.08 -4.56 -8.33
CA ALA A 220 -17.61 -5.74 -7.65
C ALA A 220 -17.25 -5.81 -6.15
N LEU A 221 -16.25 -5.06 -5.70
CA LEU A 221 -15.81 -5.05 -4.31
C LEU A 221 -16.76 -4.21 -3.44
N TRP A 222 -16.90 -4.62 -2.20
CA TRP A 222 -17.58 -3.81 -1.18
C TRP A 222 -16.65 -2.70 -0.69
N THR A 223 -17.24 -1.53 -0.42
CA THR A 223 -16.54 -0.37 0.14
C THR A 223 -16.33 -0.56 1.64
N ASP A 224 -15.16 -0.18 2.15
CA ASP A 224 -14.89 -0.17 3.59
C ASP A 224 -15.83 0.77 4.33
N HIS A 225 -16.21 0.40 5.55
CA HIS A 225 -17.05 1.26 6.39
C HIS A 225 -16.24 2.42 6.96
N ARG A 226 -16.68 3.65 6.73
CA ARG A 226 -16.02 4.87 7.22
C ARG A 226 -15.79 4.92 8.74
N GLN A 227 -16.58 4.18 9.52
CA GLN A 227 -16.51 4.14 10.98
C GLN A 227 -15.68 2.98 11.53
N LYS A 228 -15.21 2.07 10.66
CA LYS A 228 -14.37 0.93 11.06
C LYS A 228 -12.93 1.17 10.63
N ASN A 229 -12.01 0.83 11.53
CA ASN A 229 -10.58 0.98 11.25
C ASN A 229 -9.99 -0.16 10.43
N ASP A 230 -10.69 -1.29 10.28
CA ASP A 230 -10.27 -2.45 9.50
C ASP A 230 -11.04 -2.56 8.18
N GLY A 231 -10.51 -3.34 7.24
CA GLY A 231 -11.16 -3.62 5.97
C GLY A 231 -12.49 -4.34 6.16
N ILE A 232 -13.38 -4.17 5.18
CA ILE A 232 -14.65 -4.88 5.21
C ILE A 232 -14.42 -6.39 5.24
N LEU A 233 -15.17 -7.11 6.06
CA LEU A 233 -15.04 -8.55 6.28
C LEU A 233 -13.74 -9.01 6.96
N ASP A 234 -12.83 -8.11 7.35
CA ASP A 234 -11.65 -8.49 8.13
C ASP A 234 -12.05 -9.10 9.48
N MET A 235 -11.21 -10.01 9.98
CA MET A 235 -11.39 -10.62 11.30
C MET A 235 -11.27 -9.56 12.40
N ASP A 236 -12.20 -9.57 13.35
CA ASP A 236 -12.17 -8.72 14.55
C ASP A 236 -11.25 -9.34 15.63
N ASN A 237 -9.95 -9.39 15.34
CA ASN A 237 -8.94 -10.02 16.20
C ASN A 237 -7.80 -9.05 16.60
N MET A 238 -8.01 -7.74 16.43
CA MET A 238 -7.08 -6.68 16.83
C MET A 238 -7.86 -5.47 17.35
N PRO A 239 -8.61 -5.63 18.46
CA PRO A 239 -9.49 -4.59 18.96
C PRO A 239 -8.69 -3.35 19.40
N LEU A 240 -9.25 -2.16 19.17
CA LEU A 240 -8.60 -0.89 19.53
C LEU A 240 -8.31 -0.78 21.04
N SER A 241 -9.11 -1.44 21.88
CA SER A 241 -8.90 -1.47 23.33
C SER A 241 -7.60 -2.16 23.77
N GLU A 242 -7.01 -2.96 22.89
CA GLU A 242 -5.72 -3.66 23.12
C GLU A 242 -4.54 -2.96 22.45
N GLU A 243 -4.80 -1.91 21.67
CA GLU A 243 -3.75 -1.16 20.99
C GLU A 243 -2.99 -0.25 21.97
N PRO A 244 -1.67 -0.07 21.78
CA PRO A 244 -0.90 0.89 22.56
C PRO A 244 -1.49 2.31 22.47
N GLU A 245 -1.45 3.05 23.59
CA GLU A 245 -1.95 4.44 23.66
C GLU A 245 -1.39 5.34 22.56
N CYS A 246 -0.11 5.17 22.19
CA CYS A 246 0.51 5.95 21.13
C CYS A 246 -0.16 5.68 19.75
N ILE A 247 -0.60 4.46 19.49
CA ILE A 247 -1.31 4.12 18.24
C ILE A 247 -2.70 4.75 18.22
N ILE A 248 -3.43 4.67 19.35
CA ILE A 248 -4.74 5.33 19.47
C ILE A 248 -4.60 6.84 19.29
N HIS A 249 -3.58 7.44 19.92
CA HIS A 249 -3.31 8.87 19.75
C HIS A 249 -3.03 9.24 18.29
N GLU A 250 -2.19 8.47 17.60
CA GLU A 250 -1.87 8.71 16.17
C GLU A 250 -3.10 8.58 15.27
N LEU A 251 -3.95 7.57 15.49
CA LEU A 251 -5.21 7.41 14.76
C LEU A 251 -6.14 8.62 14.94
N ASN A 252 -6.18 9.23 16.13
CA ASN A 252 -6.99 10.40 16.40
C ASN A 252 -6.38 11.71 15.82
N CYS A 253 -5.07 11.75 15.61
CA CYS A 253 -4.35 12.93 15.12
C CYS A 253 -4.19 12.96 13.59
N ILE A 254 -4.34 11.83 12.90
CA ILE A 254 -4.09 11.70 11.46
C ILE A 254 -5.17 12.29 10.56
N PRO A 255 -6.47 12.40 10.96
CA PRO A 255 -7.52 12.86 10.05
C PRO A 255 -7.15 14.16 9.36
N ALA A 256 -7.27 14.17 8.03
CA ALA A 256 -7.00 15.34 7.21
C ALA A 256 -8.01 16.46 7.50
N LYS A 257 -7.52 17.69 7.58
CA LYS A 257 -8.36 18.90 7.66
C LYS A 257 -8.70 19.38 6.25
N LEU A 258 -9.17 18.46 5.41
CA LEU A 258 -9.56 18.82 4.04
C LEU A 258 -10.77 19.77 4.12
N LYS A 259 -10.62 20.98 3.58
CA LYS A 259 -11.75 21.89 3.43
C LYS A 259 -12.75 21.24 2.48
N THR A 260 -13.94 20.96 2.95
CA THR A 260 -15.10 20.56 2.16
C THR A 260 -15.50 21.65 1.17
#